data_89cfce0e45c910a384a4b86d39e83501
#
_entry.id   89cfce0e45c910a384a4b86d39e83501
#
_cell.length_a   1.000
_cell.length_b   1.000
_cell.length_c   1.000
_cell.angle_alpha   90.00
_cell.angle_beta   90.00
_cell.angle_gamma   90.00
#
_symmetry.space_group_name_H-M   'P 1'
#
loop_
_entity.id
_entity.type
_entity.pdbx_description
1 polymer ?
#
loop_
_entity_poly.entity_id
_entity_poly.type
_entity_poly.pdbx_seq_one_letter_code
_entity_poly.pdbx_strand_id
1 'polypeptide(L)'
;MMMAMAGCVAAAAHAENTALSDSSKVFDIDEVVVVSQPKEVMRLRQQALSSTSMSSSLMKKMGASDLRDLSLFVPNFVMPNYGSRLSSSVYVRGIGSRVNSPAIGLYLDGIPVMSKSAFNLHNYQLSRVDVLRGPQGTLYGQNTEGGLVKMYSRNPFDYQGSEVKLSYGSKYYRNVEAAHYHKFNNHLALSLAGFYEGEKGFFRNTFTGERSDQYDEAGGKLLLKARFNSGWKMDVLANYQYVDQNGFPYGKLNLETGKAALPASTFPGTYRRNNLISGFKLGYSGRGFDFSSVSSYQYLKDRMLMDQDYLSAPYMRILQEQLQNSFTQEISFKSNRAVGGFWNWAVGGFFSRQWLKTNGPVFFDEAMTTPIGNGIQQQMYSAIHASMVKSMMNKGMPEAAAKAAAAAAIEKAGGISMAVSMGAPGVYHTPQTNLGFYHESNFNLTSRLVATLGIRYDLMHTSIHYQSA
;
A
#
# COMPACT_ATOMS: atom_id res chain seq x y z
N MET A 1 47.25 -4.19 -7.28
CA MET A 1 47.71 -5.47 -7.86
C MET A 1 47.18 -6.57 -6.96
N MET A 2 46.07 -7.19 -7.32
CA MET A 2 45.72 -8.61 -7.14
C MET A 2 44.31 -8.81 -7.73
N MET A 3 44.30 -9.43 -8.88
CA MET A 3 43.12 -9.98 -9.54
C MET A 3 42.60 -11.18 -8.74
N ALA A 4 41.31 -11.23 -8.46
CA ALA A 4 40.63 -12.47 -8.07
C ALA A 4 39.62 -12.80 -9.14
N MET A 5 39.87 -13.88 -9.86
CA MET A 5 39.00 -14.50 -10.86
C MET A 5 37.74 -15.07 -10.17
N ALA A 6 36.57 -14.68 -10.63
CA ALA A 6 35.34 -15.39 -10.35
C ALA A 6 35.04 -16.33 -11.52
N GLY A 7 35.07 -17.64 -11.23
CA GLY A 7 34.79 -18.69 -12.21
C GLY A 7 33.31 -18.69 -12.63
N CYS A 8 33.06 -18.53 -13.93
CA CYS A 8 31.79 -18.85 -14.56
C CYS A 8 31.61 -20.37 -14.62
N VAL A 9 30.61 -20.88 -13.92
CA VAL A 9 30.06 -22.21 -14.19
C VAL A 9 29.12 -22.09 -15.37
N ALA A 10 29.57 -22.50 -16.56
CA ALA A 10 28.73 -22.63 -17.72
C ALA A 10 27.93 -23.94 -17.63
N ALA A 11 26.65 -23.85 -17.35
CA ALA A 11 25.72 -24.96 -17.56
C ALA A 11 25.42 -25.03 -19.07
N ALA A 12 25.91 -26.06 -19.73
CA ALA A 12 25.59 -26.33 -21.12
C ALA A 12 24.12 -26.72 -21.25
N ALA A 13 23.30 -25.82 -21.79
CA ALA A 13 21.97 -26.14 -22.29
C ALA A 13 22.12 -26.71 -23.69
N HIS A 14 21.65 -27.93 -23.90
CA HIS A 14 21.50 -28.51 -25.24
C HIS A 14 20.41 -27.70 -25.98
N ALA A 15 20.84 -26.96 -26.97
CA ALA A 15 19.94 -26.34 -27.94
C ALA A 15 19.69 -27.34 -29.07
N GLU A 16 18.50 -27.88 -29.17
CA GLU A 16 18.04 -28.51 -30.40
C GLU A 16 17.86 -27.43 -31.47
N ASN A 17 18.57 -27.65 -32.60
CA ASN A 17 18.43 -26.87 -33.80
C ASN A 17 17.04 -27.09 -34.42
N THR A 18 16.14 -26.14 -34.21
CA THR A 18 14.96 -25.98 -35.05
C THR A 18 15.18 -24.84 -36.03
N ALA A 19 14.98 -25.17 -37.29
CA ALA A 19 15.26 -24.36 -38.47
C ALA A 19 14.77 -22.92 -38.38
N LEU A 20 15.58 -22.00 -38.86
CA LEU A 20 15.23 -20.61 -39.15
C LEU A 20 14.04 -20.60 -40.15
N SER A 21 12.85 -20.33 -39.65
CA SER A 21 11.68 -20.00 -40.43
C SER A 21 11.34 -18.54 -40.25
N ASP A 22 11.50 -17.83 -41.32
CA ASP A 22 10.86 -16.59 -41.75
C ASP A 22 10.68 -15.45 -40.75
N SER A 23 11.45 -14.40 -40.95
CA SER A 23 11.52 -13.16 -40.16
C SER A 23 10.38 -12.17 -40.43
N SER A 24 9.26 -12.60 -40.95
CA SER A 24 8.06 -11.76 -41.15
C SER A 24 6.95 -12.01 -40.14
N LYS A 25 7.22 -12.68 -39.04
CA LYS A 25 6.26 -12.68 -37.93
C LYS A 25 6.20 -11.28 -37.36
N VAL A 26 5.25 -10.50 -37.85
CA VAL A 26 4.55 -9.46 -37.10
C VAL A 26 4.57 -9.90 -35.66
N PHE A 27 5.15 -9.08 -34.75
CA PHE A 27 4.99 -9.26 -33.34
C PHE A 27 3.50 -9.23 -33.09
N ASP A 28 2.92 -10.39 -33.03
CA ASP A 28 1.62 -10.57 -32.46
C ASP A 28 1.80 -9.99 -31.04
N ILE A 29 1.24 -8.81 -30.84
CA ILE A 29 1.05 -8.28 -29.50
C ILE A 29 0.32 -9.41 -28.83
N ASP A 30 1.00 -10.16 -27.97
CA ASP A 30 0.49 -11.32 -27.27
C ASP A 30 -0.98 -11.07 -27.05
N GLU A 31 -1.82 -11.77 -27.79
CA GLU A 31 -3.26 -11.54 -27.73
C GLU A 31 -3.56 -11.69 -26.27
N VAL A 32 -3.84 -10.56 -25.61
CA VAL A 32 -4.09 -10.54 -24.18
C VAL A 32 -5.24 -11.49 -24.02
N VAL A 33 -4.92 -12.76 -23.76
CA VAL A 33 -5.89 -13.82 -23.58
C VAL A 33 -6.75 -13.31 -22.43
N VAL A 34 -7.89 -12.79 -22.80
CA VAL A 34 -8.81 -12.17 -21.87
C VAL A 34 -9.27 -13.28 -20.96
N VAL A 35 -8.54 -13.46 -19.88
CA VAL A 35 -8.97 -14.35 -18.82
C VAL A 35 -10.34 -13.82 -18.40
N SER A 36 -11.37 -14.63 -18.61
CA SER A 36 -12.73 -14.32 -18.22
C SER A 36 -12.73 -13.89 -16.75
N GLN A 37 -13.02 -12.63 -16.51
CA GLN A 37 -13.09 -12.09 -15.16
C GLN A 37 -14.37 -12.57 -14.49
N PRO A 38 -14.39 -12.87 -13.21
CA PRO A 38 -15.59 -13.39 -12.54
C PRO A 38 -16.80 -12.49 -12.73
N LYS A 39 -16.63 -11.18 -12.68
CA LYS A 39 -17.73 -10.20 -12.69
C LYS A 39 -18.12 -9.71 -14.09
N GLU A 40 -17.18 -9.58 -15.01
CA GLU A 40 -17.41 -8.91 -16.28
C GLU A 40 -17.95 -9.89 -17.32
N VAL A 41 -19.01 -9.51 -18.00
CA VAL A 41 -19.59 -10.25 -19.11
C VAL A 41 -18.87 -9.92 -20.41
N MET A 42 -18.51 -8.64 -20.59
CA MET A 42 -17.87 -8.15 -21.80
C MET A 42 -16.35 -8.19 -21.67
N ARG A 43 -15.66 -8.47 -22.78
CA ARG A 43 -14.21 -8.35 -22.85
C ARG A 43 -13.80 -6.89 -22.66
N LEU A 44 -12.61 -6.66 -22.05
CA LEU A 44 -12.11 -5.31 -21.79
C LEU A 44 -12.13 -4.39 -23.02
N ARG A 45 -11.80 -4.92 -24.21
CA ARG A 45 -11.87 -4.17 -25.47
C ARG A 45 -13.28 -3.76 -25.91
N GLN A 46 -14.31 -4.41 -25.42
CA GLN A 46 -15.71 -4.16 -25.77
C GLN A 46 -16.40 -3.23 -24.78
N GLN A 47 -15.76 -2.93 -23.66
CA GLN A 47 -16.29 -2.03 -22.65
C GLN A 47 -16.08 -0.57 -23.09
N ALA A 48 -17.08 0.27 -22.87
CA ALA A 48 -17.02 1.71 -23.17
C ALA A 48 -16.22 2.46 -22.10
N LEU A 49 -14.96 2.05 -21.87
CA LEU A 49 -14.07 2.65 -20.89
C LEU A 49 -12.65 2.80 -21.43
N SER A 50 -11.93 3.76 -20.88
CA SER A 50 -10.53 3.96 -21.20
C SER A 50 -9.67 3.04 -20.33
N SER A 51 -8.92 2.15 -20.94
CA SER A 51 -8.04 1.21 -20.25
C SER A 51 -6.63 1.20 -20.82
N THR A 52 -5.66 0.83 -20.00
CA THR A 52 -4.29 0.51 -20.41
C THR A 52 -3.92 -0.83 -19.83
N SER A 53 -3.49 -1.75 -20.69
CA SER A 53 -3.03 -3.07 -20.28
C SER A 53 -1.52 -3.16 -20.46
N MET A 54 -0.80 -3.53 -19.40
CA MET A 54 0.66 -3.67 -19.36
C MET A 54 1.00 -5.15 -19.20
N SER A 55 1.57 -5.76 -20.24
CA SER A 55 2.02 -7.16 -20.17
C SER A 55 3.28 -7.30 -19.30
N SER A 56 3.52 -8.51 -18.80
CA SER A 56 4.74 -8.82 -18.04
C SER A 56 6.02 -8.49 -18.83
N SER A 57 6.05 -8.79 -20.13
CA SER A 57 7.21 -8.49 -20.98
C SER A 57 7.45 -7.00 -21.11
N LEU A 58 6.38 -6.20 -21.24
CA LEU A 58 6.47 -4.74 -21.30
C LEU A 58 6.95 -4.17 -19.96
N MET A 59 6.38 -4.59 -18.84
CA MET A 59 6.82 -4.16 -17.51
C MET A 59 8.28 -4.49 -17.24
N LYS A 60 8.75 -5.69 -17.63
CA LYS A 60 10.16 -6.09 -17.53
C LYS A 60 11.08 -5.20 -18.37
N LYS A 61 10.70 -4.90 -19.62
CA LYS A 61 11.47 -4.01 -20.52
C LYS A 61 11.57 -2.59 -20.01
N MET A 62 10.53 -2.11 -19.31
CA MET A 62 10.44 -0.77 -18.72
C MET A 62 11.07 -0.68 -17.31
N GLY A 63 11.49 -1.80 -16.73
CA GLY A 63 12.04 -1.84 -15.37
C GLY A 63 11.00 -1.54 -14.28
N ALA A 64 9.69 -1.72 -14.55
CA ALA A 64 8.64 -1.45 -13.60
C ALA A 64 8.59 -2.55 -12.52
N SER A 65 9.16 -2.28 -11.35
CA SER A 65 9.24 -3.22 -10.23
C SER A 65 8.03 -3.15 -9.30
N ASP A 66 7.34 -2.02 -9.25
CA ASP A 66 6.14 -1.84 -8.43
C ASP A 66 5.03 -1.04 -9.16
N LEU A 67 3.88 -0.86 -8.49
CA LEU A 67 2.76 -0.11 -9.08
C LEU A 67 3.06 1.38 -9.32
N ARG A 68 3.97 2.01 -8.56
CA ARG A 68 4.34 3.41 -8.76
C ARG A 68 5.02 3.62 -10.10
N ASP A 69 5.83 2.66 -10.52
CA ASP A 69 6.54 2.76 -11.79
C ASP A 69 5.58 2.84 -12.97
N LEU A 70 4.36 2.29 -12.84
CA LEU A 70 3.33 2.41 -13.87
C LEU A 70 2.89 3.86 -14.11
N SER A 71 3.10 4.77 -13.14
CA SER A 71 2.83 6.19 -13.30
C SER A 71 3.63 6.83 -14.43
N LEU A 72 4.77 6.25 -14.79
CA LEU A 72 5.62 6.73 -15.88
C LEU A 72 5.09 6.34 -17.27
N PHE A 73 4.21 5.35 -17.34
CA PHE A 73 3.81 4.73 -18.60
C PHE A 73 2.30 4.75 -18.88
N VAL A 74 1.49 4.85 -17.82
CA VAL A 74 0.03 4.84 -17.94
C VAL A 74 -0.49 6.28 -17.91
N PRO A 75 -1.09 6.78 -19.01
CA PRO A 75 -1.61 8.14 -19.06
C PRO A 75 -2.66 8.40 -17.98
N ASN A 76 -2.58 9.58 -17.33
CA ASN A 76 -3.51 10.00 -16.28
C ASN A 76 -3.59 9.08 -15.05
N PHE A 77 -2.58 8.24 -14.83
CA PHE A 77 -2.40 7.44 -13.63
C PHE A 77 -1.18 7.98 -12.89
N VAL A 78 -1.36 8.35 -11.63
CA VAL A 78 -0.29 8.91 -10.80
C VAL A 78 -0.31 8.25 -9.44
N MET A 79 0.83 7.71 -9.03
CA MET A 79 1.07 7.16 -7.70
C MET A 79 2.33 7.82 -7.13
N PRO A 80 2.19 9.02 -6.51
CA PRO A 80 3.34 9.80 -6.08
C PRO A 80 4.08 9.12 -4.93
N ASN A 81 5.39 9.32 -4.90
CA ASN A 81 6.23 8.91 -3.78
C ASN A 81 6.24 9.99 -2.71
N TYR A 82 5.64 9.72 -1.57
CA TYR A 82 5.64 10.62 -0.40
C TYR A 82 6.77 10.30 0.60
N GLY A 83 7.85 9.68 0.12
CA GLY A 83 8.99 9.33 0.95
C GLY A 83 8.81 8.09 1.82
N SER A 84 7.69 7.38 1.68
CA SER A 84 7.41 6.14 2.41
C SER A 84 6.40 5.26 1.68
N ARG A 85 6.49 3.96 1.90
CA ARG A 85 5.49 2.97 1.44
C ARG A 85 4.12 3.12 2.10
N LEU A 86 4.03 3.81 3.23
CA LEU A 86 2.76 4.13 3.90
C LEU A 86 1.83 4.96 3.00
N SER A 87 2.39 5.94 2.31
CA SER A 87 1.62 6.89 1.51
C SER A 87 1.39 6.37 0.08
N SER A 88 0.71 5.27 -0.04
CA SER A 88 0.38 4.66 -1.34
C SER A 88 -0.90 5.26 -1.94
N SER A 89 -0.91 6.58 -2.13
CA SER A 89 -2.04 7.26 -2.78
C SER A 89 -2.02 7.05 -4.29
N VAL A 90 -3.16 6.75 -4.85
CA VAL A 90 -3.34 6.54 -6.29
C VAL A 90 -4.34 7.55 -6.82
N TYR A 91 -4.00 8.17 -7.94
CA TYR A 91 -4.85 9.14 -8.64
C TYR A 91 -5.04 8.70 -10.08
N VAL A 92 -6.28 8.77 -10.54
CA VAL A 92 -6.63 8.58 -11.95
C VAL A 92 -7.43 9.78 -12.41
N ARG A 93 -6.97 10.48 -13.47
CA ARG A 93 -7.59 11.71 -13.98
C ARG A 93 -7.79 12.78 -12.88
N GLY A 94 -6.86 12.84 -11.92
CA GLY A 94 -6.95 13.76 -10.78
C GLY A 94 -7.83 13.30 -9.62
N ILE A 95 -8.63 12.24 -9.80
CA ILE A 95 -9.46 11.65 -8.72
C ILE A 95 -8.60 10.69 -7.91
N GLY A 96 -8.52 10.93 -6.62
CA GLY A 96 -7.73 10.12 -5.68
C GLY A 96 -7.83 10.63 -4.26
N SER A 97 -7.26 9.92 -3.30
CA SER A 97 -7.26 10.30 -1.89
C SER A 97 -5.91 10.04 -1.26
N ARG A 98 -5.36 11.06 -0.59
CA ARG A 98 -4.12 10.93 0.20
C ARG A 98 -4.39 10.38 1.61
N VAL A 99 -5.43 10.83 2.26
CA VAL A 99 -5.63 10.62 3.71
C VAL A 99 -6.69 9.55 3.99
N ASN A 100 -7.86 9.66 3.38
CA ASN A 100 -9.00 8.80 3.66
C ASN A 100 -9.01 7.51 2.82
N SER A 101 -10.15 6.86 2.73
CA SER A 101 -10.36 5.68 1.89
C SER A 101 -9.89 5.93 0.46
N PRO A 102 -9.32 4.95 -0.22
CA PRO A 102 -8.89 5.11 -1.60
C PRO A 102 -10.08 5.39 -2.51
N ALA A 103 -9.88 6.24 -3.54
CA ALA A 103 -10.88 6.48 -4.59
C ALA A 103 -10.59 5.64 -5.86
N ILE A 104 -9.52 4.85 -5.81
CA ILE A 104 -9.12 3.91 -6.87
C ILE A 104 -9.03 2.52 -6.25
N GLY A 105 -9.74 1.56 -6.86
CA GLY A 105 -9.70 0.17 -6.42
C GLY A 105 -8.43 -0.53 -6.89
N LEU A 106 -7.90 -1.42 -6.07
CA LEU A 106 -6.84 -2.34 -6.45
C LEU A 106 -7.30 -3.78 -6.24
N TYR A 107 -7.08 -4.61 -7.24
CA TYR A 107 -7.42 -6.04 -7.20
C TYR A 107 -6.21 -6.89 -7.58
N LEU A 108 -5.94 -7.92 -6.78
CA LEU A 108 -4.95 -8.95 -7.08
C LEU A 108 -5.70 -10.26 -7.37
N ASP A 109 -5.62 -10.74 -8.61
CA ASP A 109 -6.31 -11.97 -9.07
C ASP A 109 -7.82 -12.00 -8.74
N GLY A 110 -8.47 -10.84 -8.78
CA GLY A 110 -9.90 -10.68 -8.46
C GLY A 110 -10.22 -10.53 -6.97
N ILE A 111 -9.21 -10.50 -6.10
CA ILE A 111 -9.35 -10.20 -4.68
C ILE A 111 -9.17 -8.70 -4.48
N PRO A 112 -10.13 -7.96 -3.89
CA PRO A 112 -9.96 -6.54 -3.60
C PRO A 112 -8.90 -6.34 -2.50
N VAL A 113 -7.98 -5.40 -2.70
CA VAL A 113 -7.02 -4.98 -1.67
C VAL A 113 -7.69 -3.93 -0.79
N MET A 114 -7.90 -4.27 0.48
CA MET A 114 -8.75 -3.49 1.38
C MET A 114 -8.03 -2.32 2.05
N SER A 115 -6.71 -2.40 2.23
CA SER A 115 -5.93 -1.33 2.85
C SER A 115 -5.19 -0.52 1.81
N LYS A 116 -5.33 0.81 1.88
CA LYS A 116 -4.55 1.73 1.04
C LYS A 116 -3.04 1.61 1.29
N SER A 117 -2.62 1.35 2.52
CA SER A 117 -1.20 1.13 2.86
C SER A 117 -0.61 -0.11 2.18
N ALA A 118 -1.47 -1.04 1.70
CA ALA A 118 -1.07 -2.23 0.96
C ALA A 118 -1.03 -2.04 -0.57
N PHE A 119 -1.38 -0.87 -1.11
CA PHE A 119 -1.51 -0.67 -2.56
C PHE A 119 -0.18 -0.72 -3.31
N ASN A 120 0.93 -0.40 -2.66
CA ASN A 120 2.22 -0.51 -3.31
C ASN A 120 2.73 -1.95 -3.25
N LEU A 121 2.24 -2.77 -4.17
CA LEU A 121 2.65 -4.16 -4.36
C LEU A 121 3.79 -4.25 -5.36
N HIS A 122 4.73 -5.16 -5.10
CA HIS A 122 5.81 -5.50 -6.02
C HIS A 122 5.27 -6.29 -7.22
N ASN A 123 5.75 -5.96 -8.44
CA ASN A 123 5.27 -6.49 -9.71
C ASN A 123 5.99 -7.79 -10.12
N TYR A 124 5.94 -8.83 -9.28
CA TYR A 124 6.56 -10.12 -9.58
C TYR A 124 5.52 -11.19 -9.90
N GLN A 125 5.89 -12.19 -10.71
CA GLN A 125 5.03 -13.30 -11.10
C GLN A 125 3.72 -12.85 -11.78
N LEU A 126 3.68 -11.67 -12.36
CA LEU A 126 2.50 -11.17 -13.05
C LEU A 126 2.49 -11.57 -14.52
N SER A 127 1.32 -11.79 -15.08
CA SER A 127 1.06 -11.86 -16.50
C SER A 127 0.80 -10.48 -17.09
N ARG A 128 -0.01 -9.67 -16.38
CA ARG A 128 -0.36 -8.31 -16.79
C ARG A 128 -0.91 -7.47 -15.63
N VAL A 129 -0.95 -6.17 -15.86
CA VAL A 129 -1.69 -5.20 -15.05
C VAL A 129 -2.60 -4.39 -15.96
N ASP A 130 -3.88 -4.30 -15.61
CA ASP A 130 -4.87 -3.47 -16.31
C ASP A 130 -5.21 -2.25 -15.44
N VAL A 131 -5.12 -1.06 -16.01
CA VAL A 131 -5.53 0.20 -15.38
C VAL A 131 -6.76 0.71 -16.12
N LEU A 132 -7.90 0.71 -15.45
CA LEU A 132 -9.18 1.19 -15.93
C LEU A 132 -9.40 2.61 -15.41
N ARG A 133 -9.65 3.56 -16.30
CA ARG A 133 -9.74 4.99 -15.99
C ARG A 133 -11.19 5.45 -16.13
N GLY A 134 -11.78 5.82 -15.04
CA GLY A 134 -13.16 6.23 -14.89
C GLY A 134 -13.93 5.33 -13.93
N PRO A 135 -15.11 5.77 -13.47
CA PRO A 135 -15.88 5.08 -12.45
C PRO A 135 -16.22 3.63 -12.81
N GLN A 136 -16.06 2.73 -11.84
CA GLN A 136 -16.36 1.30 -11.96
C GLN A 136 -17.30 0.82 -10.84
N GLY A 137 -18.15 1.73 -10.34
CA GLY A 137 -18.96 1.52 -9.16
C GLY A 137 -19.97 0.38 -9.27
N THR A 138 -20.54 0.11 -10.46
CA THR A 138 -21.58 -0.92 -10.62
C THR A 138 -21.08 -2.31 -10.20
N LEU A 139 -20.02 -2.79 -10.81
CA LEU A 139 -19.52 -4.15 -10.53
C LEU A 139 -18.55 -4.21 -9.34
N TYR A 140 -17.80 -3.13 -9.08
CA TYR A 140 -16.71 -3.12 -8.11
C TYR A 140 -17.04 -2.37 -6.81
N GLY A 141 -18.04 -1.50 -6.83
CA GLY A 141 -18.56 -0.80 -5.66
C GLY A 141 -17.66 0.32 -5.15
N GLN A 142 -17.52 0.39 -3.83
CA GLN A 142 -16.77 1.44 -3.16
C GLN A 142 -15.30 1.51 -3.60
N ASN A 143 -14.70 2.69 -3.44
CA ASN A 143 -13.29 2.97 -3.77
C ASN A 143 -12.96 2.80 -5.25
N THR A 144 -13.92 3.04 -6.16
CA THR A 144 -13.71 2.90 -7.61
C THR A 144 -14.25 4.11 -8.40
N GLU A 145 -14.32 5.25 -7.74
CA GLU A 145 -14.85 6.51 -8.29
C GLU A 145 -13.96 7.06 -9.41
N GLY A 146 -12.64 6.96 -9.26
CA GLY A 146 -11.67 7.42 -10.25
C GLY A 146 -11.22 6.33 -11.21
N GLY A 147 -11.29 5.07 -10.80
CA GLY A 147 -10.82 3.95 -11.60
C GLY A 147 -10.48 2.69 -10.82
N LEU A 148 -9.81 1.79 -11.52
CA LEU A 148 -9.51 0.46 -11.01
C LEU A 148 -8.19 -0.04 -11.55
N VAL A 149 -7.35 -0.62 -10.71
CA VAL A 149 -6.14 -1.35 -11.09
C VAL A 149 -6.34 -2.83 -10.82
N LYS A 150 -6.07 -3.66 -11.82
CA LYS A 150 -6.19 -5.11 -11.72
C LYS A 150 -4.85 -5.76 -12.04
N MET A 151 -4.33 -6.53 -11.10
CA MET A 151 -3.10 -7.30 -11.23
C MET A 151 -3.44 -8.78 -11.42
N TYR A 152 -2.83 -9.40 -12.42
CA TYR A 152 -3.07 -10.81 -12.72
C TYR A 152 -1.78 -11.59 -12.63
N SER A 153 -1.76 -12.61 -11.79
CA SER A 153 -0.66 -13.55 -11.71
C SER A 153 -0.58 -14.44 -12.94
N ARG A 154 0.63 -14.88 -13.27
CA ARG A 154 0.83 -15.85 -14.36
C ARG A 154 0.21 -17.19 -13.97
N ASN A 155 -0.57 -17.75 -14.88
CA ASN A 155 -1.32 -18.97 -14.63
C ASN A 155 -0.41 -20.21 -14.79
N PRO A 156 -0.27 -21.07 -13.75
CA PRO A 156 0.59 -22.26 -13.81
C PRO A 156 0.03 -23.38 -14.70
N PHE A 157 -1.18 -23.29 -15.22
CA PHE A 157 -1.64 -24.22 -16.27
C PHE A 157 -1.10 -23.87 -17.64
N ASP A 158 -0.85 -22.58 -17.90
CA ASP A 158 -0.52 -22.07 -19.20
C ASP A 158 1.00 -21.85 -19.37
N TYR A 159 1.72 -21.75 -18.25
CA TYR A 159 3.17 -21.57 -18.22
C TYR A 159 3.83 -22.56 -17.26
N GLN A 160 4.95 -23.17 -17.69
CA GLN A 160 5.73 -24.15 -16.94
C GLN A 160 7.19 -23.71 -16.85
N GLY A 161 7.89 -24.16 -15.81
CA GLY A 161 9.31 -23.91 -15.64
C GLY A 161 9.64 -22.89 -14.56
N SER A 162 10.88 -22.44 -14.54
CA SER A 162 11.39 -21.48 -13.55
C SER A 162 11.83 -20.19 -14.21
N GLU A 163 11.63 -19.08 -13.52
CA GLU A 163 12.14 -17.78 -13.90
C GLU A 163 13.01 -17.24 -12.77
N VAL A 164 14.13 -16.63 -13.10
CA VAL A 164 14.98 -15.89 -12.19
C VAL A 164 15.28 -14.54 -12.83
N LYS A 165 15.12 -13.46 -12.07
CA LYS A 165 15.52 -12.12 -12.47
C LYS A 165 16.48 -11.58 -11.42
N LEU A 166 17.63 -11.10 -11.88
CA LEU A 166 18.63 -10.43 -11.05
C LEU A 166 18.83 -9.02 -11.61
N SER A 167 18.77 -8.03 -10.73
CA SER A 167 19.04 -6.64 -11.11
C SER A 167 19.97 -6.00 -10.10
N TYR A 168 20.91 -5.20 -10.60
CA TYR A 168 21.82 -4.43 -9.80
C TYR A 168 21.95 -3.02 -10.39
N GLY A 169 22.02 -2.01 -9.54
CA GLY A 169 22.03 -0.62 -9.98
C GLY A 169 22.83 0.31 -9.05
N SER A 170 22.73 1.60 -9.33
CA SER A 170 23.33 2.65 -8.51
C SER A 170 22.77 2.61 -7.09
N LYS A 171 23.51 3.20 -6.12
CA LYS A 171 23.10 3.23 -4.70
C LYS A 171 22.90 1.83 -4.08
N TYR A 172 23.62 0.84 -4.60
CA TYR A 172 23.50 -0.56 -4.17
C TYR A 172 22.07 -1.10 -4.35
N TYR A 173 21.35 -0.61 -5.38
CA TYR A 173 20.08 -1.22 -5.77
C TYR A 173 20.31 -2.68 -6.13
N ARG A 174 19.52 -3.55 -5.55
CA ARG A 174 19.57 -5.01 -5.77
C ARG A 174 18.16 -5.56 -5.78
N ASN A 175 17.85 -6.35 -6.79
CA ASN A 175 16.57 -7.03 -6.91
C ASN A 175 16.82 -8.47 -7.34
N VAL A 176 16.20 -9.39 -6.64
CA VAL A 176 16.19 -10.82 -6.94
C VAL A 176 14.75 -11.28 -6.95
N GLU A 177 14.30 -11.80 -8.07
CA GLU A 177 12.99 -12.41 -8.21
C GLU A 177 13.16 -13.85 -8.71
N ALA A 178 12.45 -14.79 -8.10
CA ALA A 178 12.40 -16.17 -8.54
C ALA A 178 10.96 -16.67 -8.54
N ALA A 179 10.60 -17.44 -9.55
CA ALA A 179 9.29 -18.07 -9.65
C ALA A 179 9.42 -19.46 -10.28
N HIS A 180 8.65 -20.40 -9.78
CA HIS A 180 8.52 -21.74 -10.35
C HIS A 180 7.05 -22.07 -10.59
N TYR A 181 6.77 -22.66 -11.75
CA TYR A 181 5.44 -23.02 -12.21
C TYR A 181 5.43 -24.49 -12.55
N HIS A 182 4.55 -25.23 -11.94
CA HIS A 182 4.44 -26.67 -12.14
C HIS A 182 2.99 -27.10 -12.37
N LYS A 183 2.76 -27.77 -13.49
CA LYS A 183 1.48 -28.41 -13.79
C LYS A 183 1.63 -29.91 -13.49
N PHE A 184 1.06 -30.36 -12.39
CA PHE A 184 1.10 -31.79 -12.01
C PHE A 184 0.34 -32.66 -13.00
N ASN A 185 -0.82 -32.17 -13.46
CA ASN A 185 -1.67 -32.81 -14.44
C ASN A 185 -2.67 -31.79 -15.01
N ASN A 186 -3.64 -32.24 -15.82
CA ASN A 186 -4.67 -31.35 -16.38
C ASN A 186 -5.66 -30.78 -15.33
N HIS A 187 -5.62 -31.28 -14.10
CA HIS A 187 -6.51 -30.87 -13.01
C HIS A 187 -5.86 -30.06 -11.93
N LEU A 188 -4.54 -30.12 -11.76
CA LEU A 188 -3.82 -29.46 -10.68
C LEU A 188 -2.55 -28.79 -11.17
N ALA A 189 -2.37 -27.53 -10.82
CA ALA A 189 -1.16 -26.77 -11.08
C ALA A 189 -0.85 -25.82 -9.93
N LEU A 190 0.44 -25.57 -9.69
CA LEU A 190 0.99 -24.76 -8.62
C LEU A 190 1.98 -23.77 -9.18
N SER A 191 2.01 -22.57 -8.63
CA SER A 191 3.17 -21.68 -8.73
C SER A 191 3.60 -21.15 -7.38
N LEU A 192 4.92 -21.06 -7.21
CA LEU A 192 5.59 -20.46 -6.07
C LEU A 192 6.51 -19.36 -6.59
N ALA A 193 6.52 -18.23 -5.93
CA ALA A 193 7.43 -17.14 -6.27
C ALA A 193 7.87 -16.38 -5.03
N GLY A 194 9.04 -15.74 -5.13
CA GLY A 194 9.56 -14.85 -4.11
C GLY A 194 10.37 -13.73 -4.71
N PHE A 195 10.53 -12.68 -3.96
CA PHE A 195 11.41 -11.57 -4.33
C PHE A 195 12.10 -10.99 -3.10
N TYR A 196 13.23 -10.36 -3.36
CA TYR A 196 13.93 -9.47 -2.45
C TYR A 196 14.38 -8.25 -3.25
N GLU A 197 14.11 -7.05 -2.73
CA GLU A 197 14.57 -5.79 -3.31
C GLU A 197 15.12 -4.89 -2.20
N GLY A 198 16.22 -4.18 -2.48
CA GLY A 198 16.78 -3.23 -1.53
C GLY A 198 17.66 -2.19 -2.20
N GLU A 199 17.76 -1.04 -1.55
CA GLU A 199 18.54 0.11 -1.99
C GLU A 199 19.07 0.90 -0.80
N LYS A 200 20.29 1.49 -0.95
CA LYS A 200 20.85 2.40 0.07
C LYS A 200 20.26 3.82 0.03
N GLY A 201 19.48 4.16 -1.01
CA GLY A 201 18.83 5.45 -1.17
C GLY A 201 19.74 6.59 -1.63
N PHE A 202 19.11 7.71 -1.94
CA PHE A 202 19.74 8.90 -2.54
C PHE A 202 19.98 10.01 -1.54
N PHE A 203 19.14 10.15 -0.52
CA PHE A 203 19.18 11.24 0.43
C PHE A 203 20.00 10.89 1.67
N ARG A 204 20.82 11.85 2.09
CA ARG A 204 21.56 11.79 3.35
C ARG A 204 21.04 12.86 4.27
N ASN A 205 20.70 12.51 5.50
CA ASN A 205 20.37 13.44 6.55
C ASN A 205 21.64 14.25 6.92
N THR A 206 21.56 15.57 6.83
CA THR A 206 22.71 16.46 7.08
C THR A 206 23.04 16.60 8.56
N PHE A 207 22.09 16.30 9.46
CA PHE A 207 22.27 16.35 10.90
C PHE A 207 22.86 15.04 11.44
N THR A 208 22.29 13.87 11.09
CA THR A 208 22.77 12.58 11.59
C THR A 208 23.86 11.95 10.73
N GLY A 209 24.01 12.38 9.49
CA GLY A 209 24.91 11.78 8.50
C GLY A 209 24.41 10.45 7.92
N GLU A 210 23.25 9.95 8.32
CA GLU A 210 22.69 8.68 7.90
C GLU A 210 21.87 8.78 6.60
N ARG A 211 21.59 7.63 5.98
CA ARG A 211 20.69 7.54 4.83
C ARG A 211 19.23 7.62 5.28
N SER A 212 18.46 8.51 4.64
CA SER A 212 17.07 8.80 5.01
C SER A 212 16.03 8.00 4.23
N ASP A 213 16.43 7.31 3.16
CA ASP A 213 15.52 6.66 2.21
C ASP A 213 15.95 5.24 1.81
N GLN A 214 16.85 4.64 2.57
CA GLN A 214 17.22 3.23 2.35
C GLN A 214 16.04 2.29 2.65
N TYR A 215 15.94 1.21 1.90
CA TYR A 215 14.92 0.20 2.15
C TYR A 215 15.36 -1.22 1.81
N ASP A 216 14.69 -2.17 2.42
CA ASP A 216 14.71 -3.59 2.12
C ASP A 216 13.26 -4.12 2.09
N GLU A 217 12.92 -4.84 1.03
CA GLU A 217 11.62 -5.47 0.84
C GLU A 217 11.81 -6.93 0.47
N ALA A 218 10.91 -7.78 0.96
CA ALA A 218 10.87 -9.18 0.58
C ALA A 218 9.42 -9.68 0.54
N GLY A 219 9.18 -10.70 -0.24
CA GLY A 219 7.85 -11.29 -0.29
C GLY A 219 7.81 -12.64 -0.97
N GLY A 220 6.68 -13.29 -0.82
CA GLY A 220 6.40 -14.57 -1.44
C GLY A 220 4.95 -14.71 -1.87
N LYS A 221 4.72 -15.47 -2.92
CA LYS A 221 3.40 -15.76 -3.48
C LYS A 221 3.26 -17.23 -3.77
N LEU A 222 2.13 -17.78 -3.35
CA LEU A 222 1.65 -19.11 -3.69
C LEU A 222 0.35 -18.98 -4.47
N LEU A 223 0.23 -19.70 -5.57
CA LEU A 223 -1.01 -19.83 -6.32
C LEU A 223 -1.22 -21.31 -6.67
N LEU A 224 -2.22 -21.92 -6.07
CA LEU A 224 -2.66 -23.28 -6.37
C LEU A 224 -3.97 -23.20 -7.17
N LYS A 225 -4.03 -23.92 -8.28
CA LYS A 225 -5.22 -23.97 -9.14
C LYS A 225 -5.63 -25.40 -9.39
N ALA A 226 -6.92 -25.65 -9.23
CA ALA A 226 -7.53 -26.93 -9.58
C ALA A 226 -8.67 -26.74 -10.59
N ARG A 227 -8.81 -27.68 -11.51
CA ARG A 227 -9.87 -27.75 -12.54
C ARG A 227 -10.47 -29.14 -12.52
N PHE A 228 -11.79 -29.24 -12.47
CA PHE A 228 -12.49 -30.50 -12.42
C PHE A 228 -13.31 -30.73 -13.70
N ASN A 229 -13.45 -31.97 -14.12
CA ASN A 229 -14.20 -32.34 -15.35
C ASN A 229 -15.67 -31.92 -15.29
N SER A 230 -16.23 -31.76 -14.09
CA SER A 230 -17.59 -31.28 -13.84
C SER A 230 -17.81 -29.79 -14.05
N GLY A 231 -16.82 -29.05 -14.56
CA GLY A 231 -16.91 -27.60 -14.77
C GLY A 231 -16.53 -26.75 -13.56
N TRP A 232 -16.19 -27.37 -12.43
CA TRP A 232 -15.71 -26.67 -11.24
C TRP A 232 -14.24 -26.27 -11.36
N LYS A 233 -13.91 -25.11 -10.79
CA LYS A 233 -12.54 -24.56 -10.70
C LYS A 233 -12.32 -24.05 -9.30
N MET A 234 -11.12 -24.23 -8.78
CA MET A 234 -10.71 -23.75 -7.46
C MET A 234 -9.33 -23.10 -7.56
N ASP A 235 -9.21 -21.90 -7.00
CA ASP A 235 -7.92 -21.21 -6.88
C ASP A 235 -7.69 -20.86 -5.41
N VAL A 236 -6.47 -21.08 -4.92
CA VAL A 236 -5.97 -20.63 -3.61
C VAL A 236 -4.80 -19.68 -3.85
N LEU A 237 -4.89 -18.49 -3.30
CA LEU A 237 -3.84 -17.48 -3.35
C LEU A 237 -3.36 -17.15 -1.95
N ALA A 238 -2.05 -17.02 -1.76
CA ALA A 238 -1.44 -16.35 -0.64
C ALA A 238 -0.30 -15.47 -1.15
N ASN A 239 -0.33 -14.18 -0.83
CA ASN A 239 0.70 -13.21 -1.17
C ASN A 239 1.11 -12.45 0.08
N TYR A 240 2.37 -12.60 0.48
CA TYR A 240 2.95 -11.93 1.63
C TYR A 240 4.03 -10.96 1.18
N GLN A 241 4.09 -9.79 1.82
CA GLN A 241 5.12 -8.78 1.60
C GLN A 241 5.56 -8.17 2.93
N TYR A 242 6.85 -8.08 3.13
CA TYR A 242 7.51 -7.37 4.20
C TYR A 242 8.25 -6.16 3.66
N VAL A 243 8.19 -5.03 4.38
CA VAL A 243 8.91 -3.79 4.08
C VAL A 243 9.59 -3.31 5.35
N ASP A 244 10.87 -2.98 5.27
CA ASP A 244 11.63 -2.24 6.27
C ASP A 244 12.38 -1.11 5.57
N GLN A 245 12.05 0.13 5.92
CA GLN A 245 12.67 1.29 5.28
C GLN A 245 12.91 2.43 6.27
N ASN A 246 13.97 3.20 6.01
CA ASN A 246 14.04 4.59 6.42
C ASN A 246 13.15 5.40 5.46
N GLY A 247 12.48 6.40 5.97
CA GLY A 247 11.52 7.15 5.15
C GLY A 247 11.47 8.62 5.50
N PHE A 248 10.64 9.32 4.76
CA PHE A 248 10.34 10.73 4.98
C PHE A 248 11.58 11.63 4.86
N PRO A 249 12.35 11.54 3.74
CA PRO A 249 13.53 12.38 3.50
C PRO A 249 13.11 13.81 3.15
N TYR A 250 12.34 14.42 4.02
CA TYR A 250 11.83 15.78 3.84
C TYR A 250 12.83 16.81 4.34
N GLY A 251 12.85 17.96 3.70
CA GLY A 251 13.63 19.12 4.10
C GLY A 251 12.78 20.38 4.04
N LYS A 252 13.20 21.41 4.77
CA LYS A 252 12.51 22.70 4.81
C LYS A 252 12.43 23.32 3.40
N LEU A 253 11.23 23.73 3.00
CA LEU A 253 11.02 24.44 1.74
C LEU A 253 11.45 25.91 1.88
N ASN A 254 12.34 26.35 1.01
CA ASN A 254 12.60 27.77 0.83
C ASN A 254 11.52 28.36 -0.10
N LEU A 255 10.68 29.22 0.44
CA LEU A 255 9.52 29.79 -0.29
C LEU A 255 9.95 30.78 -1.39
N GLU A 256 11.13 31.43 -1.28
CA GLU A 256 11.62 32.37 -2.28
C GLU A 256 12.17 31.64 -3.52
N THR A 257 12.89 30.56 -3.30
CA THR A 257 13.52 29.79 -4.39
C THR A 257 12.70 28.62 -4.86
N GLY A 258 11.66 28.21 -4.12
CA GLY A 258 10.86 27.00 -4.37
C GLY A 258 11.63 25.69 -4.19
N LYS A 259 12.84 25.71 -3.61
CA LYS A 259 13.70 24.53 -3.42
C LYS A 259 13.59 24.00 -1.99
N ALA A 260 13.51 22.67 -1.87
CA ALA A 260 13.63 22.01 -0.59
C ALA A 260 15.10 21.86 -0.20
N ALA A 261 15.41 22.08 1.07
CA ALA A 261 16.71 21.75 1.66
C ALA A 261 16.89 20.22 1.73
N LEU A 262 18.11 19.77 1.98
CA LEU A 262 18.36 18.37 2.31
C LEU A 262 17.71 18.01 3.65
N PRO A 263 17.35 16.72 3.87
CA PRO A 263 16.83 16.27 5.15
C PRO A 263 17.78 16.60 6.30
N ALA A 264 17.21 17.08 7.42
CA ALA A 264 17.99 17.48 8.60
C ALA A 264 17.29 17.07 9.91
N SER A 265 16.43 16.06 9.87
CA SER A 265 15.70 15.52 11.02
C SER A 265 16.63 15.00 12.10
N THR A 266 16.19 15.05 13.35
CA THR A 266 16.98 14.65 14.53
C THR A 266 17.19 13.13 14.63
N PHE A 267 16.37 12.34 13.96
CA PHE A 267 16.49 10.89 13.83
C PHE A 267 15.95 10.43 12.46
N PRO A 268 16.35 9.23 11.97
CA PRO A 268 15.81 8.70 10.74
C PRO A 268 14.33 8.30 10.94
N GLY A 269 13.46 8.84 10.08
CA GLY A 269 12.10 8.33 9.97
C GLY A 269 12.11 6.88 9.52
N THR A 270 11.17 6.07 10.01
CA THR A 270 11.11 4.64 9.67
C THR A 270 9.71 4.22 9.30
N TYR A 271 9.59 3.24 8.40
CA TYR A 271 8.36 2.55 8.09
C TYR A 271 8.57 1.05 7.95
N ARG A 272 7.78 0.27 8.68
CA ARG A 272 7.80 -1.19 8.61
C ARG A 272 6.40 -1.70 8.33
N ARG A 273 6.29 -2.72 7.47
CA ARG A 273 4.99 -3.29 7.11
C ARG A 273 5.08 -4.80 6.92
N ASN A 274 4.11 -5.50 7.49
CA ASN A 274 3.77 -6.87 7.15
C ASN A 274 2.39 -6.86 6.49
N ASN A 275 2.27 -7.42 5.30
CA ASN A 275 1.04 -7.46 4.53
C ASN A 275 0.81 -8.85 3.97
N LEU A 276 -0.31 -9.48 4.33
CA LEU A 276 -0.77 -10.75 3.79
C LEU A 276 -2.10 -10.53 3.06
N ILE A 277 -2.17 -10.96 1.82
CA ILE A 277 -3.41 -11.06 1.04
C ILE A 277 -3.60 -12.54 0.71
N SER A 278 -4.65 -13.15 1.24
CA SER A 278 -4.99 -14.54 0.96
C SER A 278 -6.40 -14.64 0.42
N GLY A 279 -6.66 -15.64 -0.41
CA GLY A 279 -7.98 -15.84 -0.97
C GLY A 279 -8.22 -17.25 -1.49
N PHE A 280 -9.47 -17.60 -1.46
CA PHE A 280 -10.03 -18.81 -2.01
C PHE A 280 -11.10 -18.45 -3.03
N LYS A 281 -10.96 -18.99 -4.25
CA LYS A 281 -11.94 -18.77 -5.31
C LYS A 281 -12.50 -20.11 -5.75
N LEU A 282 -13.83 -20.17 -5.81
CA LEU A 282 -14.57 -21.30 -6.34
C LEU A 282 -15.37 -20.82 -7.55
N GLY A 283 -15.21 -21.45 -8.68
CA GLY A 283 -15.93 -21.16 -9.90
C GLY A 283 -16.61 -22.41 -10.46
N TYR A 284 -17.75 -22.20 -11.12
CA TYR A 284 -18.45 -23.24 -11.86
C TYR A 284 -18.91 -22.68 -13.21
N SER A 285 -18.62 -23.42 -14.27
CA SER A 285 -19.11 -23.08 -15.61
C SER A 285 -20.20 -24.08 -16.02
N GLY A 286 -21.45 -23.61 -15.97
CA GLY A 286 -22.64 -24.37 -16.28
C GLY A 286 -23.16 -24.12 -17.71
N ARG A 287 -24.32 -24.74 -18.02
CA ARG A 287 -25.03 -24.49 -19.29
C ARG A 287 -25.79 -23.17 -19.19
N GLY A 288 -25.22 -22.07 -19.72
CA GLY A 288 -25.86 -20.76 -19.80
C GLY A 288 -25.44 -19.78 -18.73
N PHE A 289 -24.71 -20.19 -17.70
CA PHE A 289 -24.19 -19.26 -16.67
C PHE A 289 -22.85 -19.74 -16.11
N ASP A 290 -22.09 -18.78 -15.61
CA ASP A 290 -20.92 -19.03 -14.75
C ASP A 290 -21.25 -18.56 -13.33
N PHE A 291 -20.84 -19.33 -12.35
CA PHE A 291 -20.86 -19.00 -10.92
C PHE A 291 -19.44 -18.72 -10.45
N SER A 292 -19.30 -17.75 -9.55
CA SER A 292 -18.05 -17.47 -8.86
C SER A 292 -18.29 -17.09 -7.41
N SER A 293 -17.51 -17.68 -6.52
CA SER A 293 -17.40 -17.30 -5.10
C SER A 293 -15.95 -16.95 -4.81
N VAL A 294 -15.71 -15.77 -4.25
CA VAL A 294 -14.39 -15.28 -3.88
C VAL A 294 -14.40 -14.88 -2.42
N SER A 295 -13.66 -15.63 -1.60
CA SER A 295 -13.45 -15.35 -0.19
C SER A 295 -12.03 -14.84 0.00
N SER A 296 -11.80 -13.80 0.77
CA SER A 296 -10.45 -13.36 1.11
C SER A 296 -10.31 -12.98 2.57
N TYR A 297 -9.12 -13.22 3.08
CA TYR A 297 -8.66 -12.68 4.35
C TYR A 297 -7.36 -11.92 4.14
N GLN A 298 -7.29 -10.73 4.73
CA GLN A 298 -6.13 -9.85 4.62
C GLN A 298 -5.71 -9.40 6.02
N TYR A 299 -4.40 -9.39 6.22
CA TYR A 299 -3.76 -8.92 7.44
C TYR A 299 -2.73 -7.87 7.07
N LEU A 300 -2.79 -6.73 7.74
CA LEU A 300 -1.80 -5.67 7.63
C LEU A 300 -1.41 -5.22 9.03
N LYS A 301 -0.11 -5.21 9.27
CA LYS A 301 0.48 -4.57 10.46
C LYS A 301 1.59 -3.65 9.97
N ASP A 302 1.45 -2.37 10.26
CA ASP A 302 2.49 -1.40 9.94
C ASP A 302 2.85 -0.52 11.14
N ARG A 303 4.02 0.09 11.05
CA ARG A 303 4.56 1.02 12.03
C ARG A 303 5.36 2.10 11.34
N MET A 304 4.98 3.34 11.56
CA MET A 304 5.65 4.54 11.13
C MET A 304 6.18 5.30 12.34
N LEU A 305 7.43 5.73 12.29
CA LEU A 305 7.98 6.75 13.17
C LEU A 305 8.49 7.89 12.29
N MET A 306 8.07 9.10 12.54
CA MET A 306 8.40 10.26 11.72
C MET A 306 8.71 11.47 12.60
N ASP A 307 9.80 12.15 12.29
CA ASP A 307 10.09 13.50 12.73
C ASP A 307 9.14 14.45 11.98
N GLN A 308 8.26 15.14 12.70
CA GLN A 308 7.19 15.91 12.08
C GLN A 308 7.58 17.34 11.75
N ASP A 309 8.63 17.86 12.38
CA ASP A 309 9.10 19.22 12.13
C ASP A 309 10.18 19.31 11.03
N TYR A 310 10.84 18.20 10.70
CA TYR A 310 11.88 18.07 9.69
C TYR A 310 13.09 18.99 9.91
N LEU A 311 13.35 19.37 11.15
CA LEU A 311 14.43 20.25 11.57
C LEU A 311 15.49 19.49 12.36
N SER A 312 16.64 20.14 12.57
CA SER A 312 17.73 19.63 13.40
C SER A 312 17.56 19.94 14.91
N ALA A 313 16.35 20.29 15.32
CA ALA A 313 15.97 20.46 16.71
C ALA A 313 14.74 19.60 17.03
N PRO A 314 14.72 18.89 18.15
CA PRO A 314 13.68 17.90 18.46
C PRO A 314 12.41 18.59 19.00
N TYR A 315 11.50 19.01 18.12
CA TYR A 315 10.23 19.62 18.52
C TYR A 315 9.11 18.60 18.67
N MET A 316 8.90 17.74 17.64
CA MET A 316 7.75 16.88 17.60
C MET A 316 7.98 15.63 16.75
N ARG A 317 7.52 14.48 17.25
CA ARG A 317 7.52 13.21 16.51
C ARG A 317 6.16 12.54 16.54
N ILE A 318 5.85 11.81 15.46
CA ILE A 318 4.64 11.00 15.35
C ILE A 318 5.04 9.53 15.26
N LEU A 319 4.43 8.72 16.10
CA LEU A 319 4.38 7.28 15.96
C LEU A 319 2.99 6.91 15.44
N GLN A 320 2.91 6.09 14.40
CA GLN A 320 1.66 5.49 13.95
C GLN A 320 1.85 3.99 13.79
N GLU A 321 1.04 3.22 14.46
CA GLU A 321 0.97 1.77 14.35
C GLU A 321 -0.44 1.39 13.92
N GLN A 322 -0.57 0.57 12.90
CA GLN A 322 -1.85 0.08 12.44
C GLN A 322 -1.87 -1.45 12.44
N LEU A 323 -2.98 -1.99 12.88
CA LEU A 323 -3.31 -3.41 12.75
C LEU A 323 -4.67 -3.50 12.08
N GLN A 324 -4.69 -4.02 10.86
CA GLN A 324 -5.92 -4.22 10.10
C GLN A 324 -6.11 -5.69 9.76
N ASN A 325 -7.28 -6.20 10.09
CA ASN A 325 -7.79 -7.47 9.59
C ASN A 325 -8.99 -7.19 8.71
N SER A 326 -9.09 -7.85 7.56
CA SER A 326 -10.21 -7.68 6.64
C SER A 326 -10.63 -9.03 6.09
N PHE A 327 -11.93 -9.26 6.11
CA PHE A 327 -12.55 -10.40 5.44
C PHE A 327 -13.46 -9.89 4.34
N THR A 328 -13.41 -10.52 3.15
CA THR A 328 -14.35 -10.25 2.07
C THR A 328 -14.93 -11.53 1.52
N GLN A 329 -16.20 -11.49 1.15
CA GLN A 329 -16.90 -12.55 0.45
C GLN A 329 -17.66 -11.94 -0.71
N GLU A 330 -17.46 -12.48 -1.89
CA GLU A 330 -18.26 -12.12 -3.06
C GLU A 330 -18.84 -13.37 -3.71
N ILE A 331 -20.11 -13.32 -4.05
CA ILE A 331 -20.80 -14.35 -4.80
C ILE A 331 -21.37 -13.69 -6.05
N SER A 332 -21.10 -14.26 -7.22
CA SER A 332 -21.60 -13.72 -8.47
C SER A 332 -22.04 -14.81 -9.44
N PHE A 333 -23.01 -14.46 -10.24
CA PHE A 333 -23.49 -15.23 -11.38
C PHE A 333 -23.46 -14.35 -12.62
N LYS A 334 -23.09 -14.90 -13.75
CA LYS A 334 -23.16 -14.20 -15.03
C LYS A 334 -23.56 -15.15 -16.16
N SER A 335 -24.21 -14.62 -17.17
CA SER A 335 -24.44 -15.37 -18.39
C SER A 335 -23.11 -15.66 -19.09
N ASN A 336 -22.92 -16.89 -19.57
CA ASN A 336 -21.76 -17.25 -20.40
C ASN A 336 -22.11 -17.34 -21.89
N ARG A 337 -23.37 -17.08 -22.21
CA ARG A 337 -23.90 -16.88 -23.56
C ARG A 337 -25.07 -15.91 -23.51
N ALA A 338 -25.34 -15.23 -24.61
CA ALA A 338 -26.46 -14.31 -24.71
C ALA A 338 -27.79 -15.08 -24.64
N VAL A 339 -28.66 -14.70 -23.70
CA VAL A 339 -30.03 -15.20 -23.58
C VAL A 339 -30.85 -14.61 -24.73
N GLY A 340 -31.58 -15.46 -25.45
CA GLY A 340 -32.29 -15.02 -26.65
C GLY A 340 -31.42 -14.48 -27.76
N GLY A 341 -30.10 -14.69 -27.70
CA GLY A 341 -29.13 -14.18 -28.67
C GLY A 341 -28.70 -12.71 -28.47
N PHE A 342 -29.33 -11.98 -27.57
CA PHE A 342 -29.09 -10.53 -27.42
C PHE A 342 -28.79 -10.06 -26.00
N TRP A 343 -29.19 -10.77 -24.95
CA TRP A 343 -29.08 -10.32 -23.57
C TRP A 343 -28.03 -11.07 -22.79
N ASN A 344 -27.06 -10.36 -22.24
CA ASN A 344 -26.07 -10.86 -21.29
C ASN A 344 -26.26 -10.14 -19.94
N TRP A 345 -26.04 -10.86 -18.84
CA TRP A 345 -26.29 -10.33 -17.50
C TRP A 345 -25.21 -10.79 -16.51
N ALA A 346 -25.00 -9.99 -15.50
CA ALA A 346 -24.26 -10.32 -14.29
C ALA A 346 -25.04 -9.87 -13.05
N VAL A 347 -25.04 -10.67 -12.02
CA VAL A 347 -25.64 -10.34 -10.71
C VAL A 347 -24.73 -10.86 -9.61
N GLY A 348 -24.63 -10.12 -8.51
CA GLY A 348 -23.83 -10.56 -7.38
C GLY A 348 -24.08 -9.84 -6.09
N GLY A 349 -23.55 -10.42 -5.03
CA GLY A 349 -23.51 -9.87 -3.70
C GLY A 349 -22.08 -9.80 -3.17
N PHE A 350 -21.77 -8.71 -2.49
CA PHE A 350 -20.48 -8.46 -1.88
C PHE A 350 -20.64 -8.16 -0.40
N PHE A 351 -19.83 -8.81 0.42
CA PHE A 351 -19.72 -8.53 1.85
C PHE A 351 -18.27 -8.24 2.20
N SER A 352 -18.03 -7.23 3.04
CA SER A 352 -16.74 -7.04 3.67
C SER A 352 -16.87 -6.63 5.12
N ARG A 353 -15.94 -7.10 5.93
CA ARG A 353 -15.75 -6.68 7.30
C ARG A 353 -14.28 -6.33 7.52
N GLN A 354 -14.04 -5.13 8.03
CA GLN A 354 -12.71 -4.63 8.39
C GLN A 354 -12.67 -4.30 9.87
N TRP A 355 -11.54 -4.60 10.50
CA TRP A 355 -11.19 -4.20 11.86
C TRP A 355 -9.86 -3.49 11.79
N LEU A 356 -9.89 -2.17 11.92
CA LEU A 356 -8.69 -1.35 11.95
C LEU A 356 -8.49 -0.80 13.35
N LYS A 357 -7.34 -1.09 13.95
CA LYS A 357 -6.83 -0.44 15.15
C LYS A 357 -5.66 0.44 14.74
N THR A 358 -5.71 1.71 15.10
CA THR A 358 -4.64 2.68 14.93
C THR A 358 -4.19 3.17 16.29
N ASN A 359 -2.89 3.10 16.57
CA ASN A 359 -2.23 3.75 17.69
C ASN A 359 -1.32 4.84 17.11
N GLY A 360 -1.67 6.09 17.30
CA GLY A 360 -1.01 7.24 16.67
C GLY A 360 -0.71 8.37 17.64
N PRO A 361 0.10 8.13 18.71
CA PRO A 361 0.47 9.21 19.63
C PRO A 361 1.40 10.23 18.96
N VAL A 362 1.22 11.48 19.35
CA VAL A 362 2.13 12.58 19.07
C VAL A 362 2.93 12.88 20.33
N PHE A 363 4.24 12.96 20.20
CA PHE A 363 5.16 13.32 21.29
C PHE A 363 5.74 14.70 21.00
N PHE A 364 5.76 15.54 22.04
CA PHE A 364 6.45 16.82 22.02
C PHE A 364 7.82 16.65 22.71
N ASP A 365 8.87 16.96 22.00
CA ASP A 365 10.23 16.70 22.44
C ASP A 365 10.88 17.96 23.09
N GLU A 366 12.15 17.86 23.46
CA GLU A 366 12.81 18.81 24.34
C GLU A 366 12.80 20.26 23.84
N ALA A 367 13.00 20.50 22.55
CA ALA A 367 12.98 21.85 21.99
C ALA A 367 11.64 22.57 22.18
N MET A 368 10.55 21.82 22.33
CA MET A 368 9.21 22.34 22.60
C MET A 368 8.90 22.39 24.10
N THR A 369 9.25 21.35 24.85
CA THR A 369 8.85 21.19 26.25
C THR A 369 9.71 21.96 27.22
N THR A 370 11.01 22.14 26.94
CA THR A 370 11.94 22.89 27.80
C THR A 370 11.56 24.34 28.01
N PRO A 371 11.24 25.15 26.98
CA PRO A 371 10.80 26.53 27.18
C PRO A 371 9.53 26.65 28.01
N ILE A 372 8.59 25.70 27.81
CA ILE A 372 7.35 25.65 28.58
C ILE A 372 7.65 25.34 30.05
N GLY A 373 8.49 24.34 30.32
CA GLY A 373 8.94 23.97 31.64
C GLY A 373 9.63 25.13 32.37
N ASN A 374 10.55 25.81 31.68
CA ASN A 374 11.24 26.99 32.24
C ASN A 374 10.26 28.13 32.59
N GLY A 375 9.27 28.38 31.71
CA GLY A 375 8.22 29.38 32.00
C GLY A 375 7.41 29.04 33.21
N ILE A 376 6.96 27.81 33.37
CA ILE A 376 6.21 27.33 34.56
C ILE A 376 7.09 27.38 35.80
N GLN A 377 8.34 26.94 35.70
CA GLN A 377 9.30 26.98 36.80
C GLN A 377 9.52 28.42 37.32
N GLN A 378 9.66 29.39 36.39
CA GLN A 378 9.80 30.80 36.77
C GLN A 378 8.54 31.36 37.45
N GLN A 379 7.36 30.99 36.96
CA GLN A 379 6.09 31.38 37.61
C GLN A 379 5.98 30.79 39.00
N MET A 380 6.30 29.51 39.19
CA MET A 380 6.30 28.86 40.49
C MET A 380 7.32 29.50 41.46
N TYR A 381 8.54 29.76 40.97
CA TYR A 381 9.55 30.46 41.74
C TYR A 381 9.02 31.82 42.25
N SER A 382 8.45 32.61 41.34
CA SER A 382 7.93 33.95 41.65
C SER A 382 6.79 33.87 42.71
N ALA A 383 5.89 32.91 42.54
CA ALA A 383 4.77 32.74 43.48
C ALA A 383 5.23 32.27 44.87
N ILE A 384 6.12 31.28 44.92
CA ILE A 384 6.67 30.76 46.21
C ILE A 384 7.52 31.85 46.86
N HIS A 385 8.40 32.49 46.14
CA HIS A 385 9.24 33.59 46.63
C HIS A 385 8.38 34.72 47.22
N ALA A 386 7.36 35.19 46.50
CA ALA A 386 6.47 36.23 46.94
C ALA A 386 5.70 35.82 48.21
N SER A 387 5.22 34.58 48.30
CA SER A 387 4.54 34.03 49.50
C SER A 387 5.46 33.99 50.71
N MET A 388 6.72 33.53 50.51
CA MET A 388 7.72 33.50 51.57
C MET A 388 8.11 34.91 52.08
N VAL A 389 8.33 35.83 51.13
CA VAL A 389 8.60 37.25 51.47
C VAL A 389 7.47 37.83 52.29
N LYS A 390 6.21 37.66 51.87
CA LYS A 390 5.03 38.14 52.62
C LYS A 390 4.98 37.55 54.02
N SER A 391 5.23 36.25 54.16
CA SER A 391 5.25 35.58 55.47
C SER A 391 6.35 36.13 56.42
N MET A 392 7.56 36.39 55.86
CA MET A 392 8.69 36.94 56.64
C MET A 392 8.46 38.40 57.01
N MET A 393 7.88 39.20 56.10
CA MET A 393 7.49 40.59 56.41
C MET A 393 6.42 40.66 57.50
N ASN A 394 5.44 39.77 57.48
CA ASN A 394 4.42 39.67 58.54
C ASN A 394 5.02 39.33 59.93
N LYS A 395 6.21 38.75 59.99
CA LYS A 395 6.99 38.47 61.20
C LYS A 395 7.96 39.61 61.56
N GLY A 396 7.87 40.77 60.92
CA GLY A 396 8.65 41.95 61.23
C GLY A 396 10.00 42.06 60.45
N MET A 397 10.25 41.23 59.49
CA MET A 397 11.47 41.27 58.70
C MET A 397 11.39 42.41 57.65
N PRO A 398 12.41 43.25 57.50
CA PRO A 398 12.45 44.24 56.41
C PRO A 398 12.38 43.62 55.04
N GLU A 399 11.71 44.25 54.09
CA GLU A 399 11.42 43.71 52.75
C GLU A 399 12.67 43.21 52.02
N ALA A 400 13.76 43.98 52.02
CA ALA A 400 15.01 43.60 51.36
C ALA A 400 15.63 42.34 52.00
N ALA A 401 15.62 42.21 53.30
CA ALA A 401 16.10 41.05 54.00
C ALA A 401 15.19 39.82 53.78
N ALA A 402 13.87 40.04 53.75
CA ALA A 402 12.88 39.00 53.46
C ALA A 402 13.03 38.41 52.03
N LYS A 403 13.28 39.26 51.04
CA LYS A 403 13.56 38.84 49.66
C LYS A 403 14.82 38.00 49.57
N ALA A 404 15.93 38.46 50.17
CA ALA A 404 17.18 37.70 50.20
C ALA A 404 17.06 36.35 50.91
N ALA A 405 16.39 36.36 52.09
CA ALA A 405 16.15 35.13 52.86
C ALA A 405 15.26 34.12 52.14
N ALA A 406 14.21 34.59 51.45
CA ALA A 406 13.35 33.75 50.65
C ALA A 406 14.11 33.10 49.45
N ALA A 407 14.93 33.88 48.76
CA ALA A 407 15.74 33.37 47.66
C ALA A 407 16.75 32.30 48.16
N ALA A 408 17.49 32.61 49.25
CA ALA A 408 18.43 31.67 49.86
C ALA A 408 17.74 30.38 50.37
N ALA A 409 16.52 30.50 50.92
CA ALA A 409 15.76 29.32 51.38
C ALA A 409 15.33 28.42 50.21
N ILE A 410 14.90 29.01 49.09
CA ILE A 410 14.55 28.23 47.87
C ILE A 410 15.82 27.56 47.31
N GLU A 411 16.93 28.25 47.23
CA GLU A 411 18.19 27.71 46.77
C GLU A 411 18.70 26.57 47.66
N LYS A 412 18.65 26.75 49.00
CA LYS A 412 19.01 25.73 50.00
C LYS A 412 18.12 24.50 49.91
N ALA A 413 16.86 24.64 49.46
CA ALA A 413 15.93 23.53 49.23
C ALA A 413 16.18 22.80 47.90
N GLY A 414 17.23 23.17 47.15
CA GLY A 414 17.55 22.58 45.86
C GLY A 414 16.96 23.31 44.66
N GLY A 415 16.41 24.51 44.87
CA GLY A 415 15.73 25.28 43.84
C GLY A 415 14.36 24.74 43.47
N ILE A 416 13.81 25.25 42.38
CA ILE A 416 12.58 24.71 41.78
C ILE A 416 13.00 24.11 40.41
N SER A 417 12.83 22.82 40.26
CA SER A 417 13.06 22.11 39.01
C SER A 417 11.76 21.49 38.52
N MET A 418 11.48 21.64 37.23
CA MET A 418 10.29 21.07 36.61
C MET A 418 10.65 20.47 35.24
N ALA A 419 10.39 19.19 35.09
CA ALA A 419 10.41 18.51 33.82
C ALA A 419 8.98 18.42 33.27
N VAL A 420 8.77 18.92 32.06
CA VAL A 420 7.48 18.85 31.37
C VAL A 420 7.56 17.76 30.33
N SER A 421 6.69 16.77 30.43
CA SER A 421 6.46 15.79 29.39
C SER A 421 5.10 16.06 28.78
N MET A 422 5.05 16.18 27.45
CA MET A 422 3.82 16.44 26.71
C MET A 422 3.63 15.39 25.63
N GLY A 423 2.41 14.95 25.45
CA GLY A 423 2.04 14.03 24.37
C GLY A 423 0.54 14.02 24.18
N ALA A 424 0.09 13.75 22.98
CA ALA A 424 -1.31 13.51 22.68
C ALA A 424 -1.49 12.03 22.36
N PRO A 425 -2.24 11.26 23.16
CA PRO A 425 -2.55 9.88 22.83
C PRO A 425 -3.49 9.82 21.61
N GLY A 426 -3.40 8.75 20.85
CA GLY A 426 -4.23 8.59 19.66
C GLY A 426 -4.54 7.12 19.42
N VAL A 427 -5.46 6.53 20.21
CA VAL A 427 -5.89 5.14 19.99
C VAL A 427 -7.29 5.14 19.39
N TYR A 428 -7.40 4.56 18.19
CA TYR A 428 -8.63 4.52 17.40
C TYR A 428 -8.94 3.09 16.99
N HIS A 429 -10.20 2.70 17.14
CA HIS A 429 -10.76 1.47 16.57
C HIS A 429 -11.85 1.86 15.58
N THR A 430 -11.65 1.51 14.32
CA THR A 430 -12.56 1.85 13.23
C THR A 430 -13.04 0.60 12.49
N PRO A 431 -14.00 -0.16 13.09
CA PRO A 431 -14.61 -1.26 12.39
C PRO A 431 -15.54 -0.76 11.28
N GLN A 432 -15.48 -1.43 10.13
CA GLN A 432 -16.34 -1.14 8.98
C GLN A 432 -16.94 -2.42 8.42
N THR A 433 -18.23 -2.37 8.10
CA THR A 433 -18.95 -3.44 7.41
C THR A 433 -19.57 -2.87 6.14
N ASN A 434 -19.45 -3.58 5.03
CA ASN A 434 -20.17 -3.26 3.80
C ASN A 434 -20.90 -4.49 3.28
N LEU A 435 -22.15 -4.29 2.84
CA LEU A 435 -22.97 -5.26 2.13
C LEU A 435 -23.43 -4.61 0.84
N GLY A 436 -23.08 -5.17 -0.30
CA GLY A 436 -23.42 -4.65 -1.62
C GLY A 436 -24.14 -5.67 -2.48
N PHE A 437 -25.13 -5.22 -3.24
CA PHE A 437 -25.81 -6.02 -4.27
C PHE A 437 -25.72 -5.29 -5.60
N TYR A 438 -25.44 -6.01 -6.66
CA TYR A 438 -25.32 -5.40 -7.98
C TYR A 438 -25.93 -6.26 -9.08
N HIS A 439 -26.39 -5.57 -10.12
CA HIS A 439 -26.83 -6.19 -11.35
C HIS A 439 -26.37 -5.35 -12.55
N GLU A 440 -25.94 -6.03 -13.61
CA GLU A 440 -25.61 -5.41 -14.89
C GLU A 440 -26.22 -6.22 -16.02
N SER A 441 -26.88 -5.57 -16.95
CA SER A 441 -27.41 -6.12 -18.17
C SER A 441 -26.81 -5.46 -19.38
N ASN A 442 -26.38 -6.26 -20.34
CA ASN A 442 -25.83 -5.82 -21.63
C ASN A 442 -26.74 -6.36 -22.74
N PHE A 443 -27.36 -5.45 -23.48
CA PHE A 443 -28.27 -5.77 -24.58
C PHE A 443 -27.59 -5.50 -25.91
N ASN A 444 -27.32 -6.53 -26.68
CA ASN A 444 -26.80 -6.43 -28.06
C ASN A 444 -27.95 -6.06 -28.98
N LEU A 445 -28.27 -4.77 -29.11
CA LEU A 445 -29.40 -4.26 -29.92
C LEU A 445 -29.17 -4.48 -31.41
N THR A 446 -27.91 -4.34 -31.84
CA THR A 446 -27.46 -4.68 -33.20
C THR A 446 -26.04 -5.24 -33.11
N SER A 447 -25.45 -5.66 -34.23
CA SER A 447 -24.05 -6.08 -34.31
C SER A 447 -23.05 -4.95 -33.96
N ARG A 448 -23.49 -3.69 -33.90
CA ARG A 448 -22.66 -2.51 -33.63
C ARG A 448 -23.11 -1.69 -32.43
N LEU A 449 -24.28 -1.99 -31.86
CA LEU A 449 -24.85 -1.22 -30.76
C LEU A 449 -25.17 -2.14 -29.59
N VAL A 450 -24.55 -1.83 -28.45
CA VAL A 450 -24.79 -2.49 -27.16
C VAL A 450 -25.30 -1.44 -26.17
N ALA A 451 -26.42 -1.72 -25.50
CA ALA A 451 -26.92 -0.93 -24.39
C ALA A 451 -26.53 -1.64 -23.08
N THR A 452 -25.90 -0.94 -22.16
CA THR A 452 -25.56 -1.43 -20.82
C THR A 452 -26.37 -0.70 -19.77
N LEU A 453 -27.04 -1.45 -18.91
CA LEU A 453 -27.75 -0.93 -17.74
C LEU A 453 -27.20 -1.63 -16.49
N GLY A 454 -26.82 -0.84 -15.51
CA GLY A 454 -26.28 -1.36 -14.25
C GLY A 454 -26.88 -0.65 -13.05
N ILE A 455 -27.11 -1.41 -11.99
CA ILE A 455 -27.52 -0.90 -10.69
C ILE A 455 -26.70 -1.55 -9.59
N ARG A 456 -26.37 -0.78 -8.57
CA ARG A 456 -25.74 -1.27 -7.36
C ARG A 456 -26.34 -0.57 -6.14
N TYR A 457 -26.51 -1.33 -5.08
CA TYR A 457 -26.88 -0.84 -3.76
C TYR A 457 -25.86 -1.30 -2.74
N ASP A 458 -25.32 -0.38 -1.97
CA ASP A 458 -24.38 -0.68 -0.88
C ASP A 458 -24.94 -0.14 0.44
N LEU A 459 -24.91 -0.99 1.46
CA LEU A 459 -25.16 -0.64 2.85
C LEU A 459 -23.84 -0.69 3.60
N MET A 460 -23.35 0.47 4.02
CA MET A 460 -22.10 0.58 4.76
C MET A 460 -22.36 1.07 6.18
N HIS A 461 -21.78 0.37 7.15
CA HIS A 461 -21.75 0.78 8.53
C HIS A 461 -20.30 0.97 8.98
N THR A 462 -19.99 2.18 9.45
CA THR A 462 -18.68 2.51 9.99
C THR A 462 -18.86 3.16 11.36
N SER A 463 -18.05 2.76 12.32
CA SER A 463 -17.99 3.40 13.63
C SER A 463 -16.54 3.74 13.99
N ILE A 464 -16.39 4.70 14.87
CA ILE A 464 -15.10 5.06 15.45
C ILE A 464 -15.21 5.04 16.96
N HIS A 465 -14.33 4.30 17.60
CA HIS A 465 -14.14 4.30 19.04
C HIS A 465 -12.75 4.83 19.33
N TYR A 466 -12.64 5.87 20.13
CA TYR A 466 -11.35 6.49 20.46
C TYR A 466 -11.24 6.73 21.96
N GLN A 467 -10.01 6.72 22.44
CA GLN A 467 -9.66 7.17 23.79
C GLN A 467 -9.04 8.56 23.65
N SER A 468 -9.73 9.54 24.24
CA SER A 468 -9.14 10.86 24.53
C SER A 468 -8.53 10.82 25.93
N ALA A 469 -7.41 11.51 26.11
CA ALA A 469 -6.82 11.74 27.44
C ALA A 469 -7.71 12.68 28.26
#